data_a50842c9a7abc2d7e1086a4df13e7cb5
#
_entry.id   a50842c9a7abc2d7e1086a4df13e7cb5
#
_cell.length_a   1.000
_cell.length_b   1.000
_cell.length_c   1.000
_cell.angle_alpha   90.00
_cell.angle_beta   90.00
_cell.angle_gamma   90.00
#
_symmetry.space_group_name_H-M   'P 1'
#
loop_
_entity.id
_entity.type
_entity.pdbx_description
1 polymer ?
#
loop_
_entity_poly.entity_id
_entity_poly.type
_entity_poly.pdbx_seq_one_letter_code
_entity_poly.pdbx_strand_id
1 'polypeptide(L)'
;MGKNLINTNIQSLRLLKEAGVTDNLNEFPINRFNIKESFKNEDIENNSQTMNLKTEQQLLKIQDLKELQRFINNFKGCALYKEANNVVFSDGNPNSKIMLIGEAPGHDEDIEGKPFVGRSGKLLDKMLSAINLDREKVYIANIIPWRPPANRKPTENEIEICLPLIHKHIAVSYTHLRAHETLL
;
A
#
# COMPACT_ATOMS: atom_id res chain seq x y z
N MET A 1 -40.71 19.89 -27.87
CA MET A 1 -39.37 20.50 -27.92
C MET A 1 -38.29 19.84 -27.07
N GLY A 2 -38.59 18.86 -26.21
CA GLY A 2 -37.58 18.27 -25.27
C GLY A 2 -36.68 17.15 -25.82
N LYS A 3 -37.01 16.50 -26.91
CA LYS A 3 -36.22 15.33 -27.41
C LYS A 3 -34.92 15.71 -28.15
N ASN A 4 -34.79 16.91 -28.69
CA ASN A 4 -33.58 17.33 -29.42
C ASN A 4 -32.43 17.77 -28.47
N LEU A 5 -32.72 18.30 -27.29
CA LEU A 5 -31.71 18.72 -26.34
C LEU A 5 -30.97 17.53 -25.68
N ILE A 6 -31.69 16.43 -25.42
CA ILE A 6 -31.11 15.23 -24.80
C ILE A 6 -30.12 14.54 -25.75
N ASN A 7 -30.43 14.48 -27.05
CA ASN A 7 -29.54 13.88 -28.05
C ASN A 7 -28.24 14.67 -28.25
N THR A 8 -28.29 16.00 -28.21
CA THR A 8 -27.10 16.86 -28.32
C THR A 8 -26.16 16.69 -27.11
N ASN A 9 -26.72 16.58 -25.91
CA ASN A 9 -25.90 16.37 -24.69
C ASN A 9 -25.22 15.00 -24.66
N ILE A 10 -25.89 13.95 -25.16
CA ILE A 10 -25.29 12.60 -25.23
C ILE A 10 -24.16 12.56 -26.27
N GLN A 11 -24.29 13.23 -27.38
CA GLN A 11 -23.24 13.35 -28.40
C GLN A 11 -22.03 14.13 -27.89
N SER A 12 -22.25 15.22 -27.15
CA SER A 12 -21.17 15.99 -26.50
C SER A 12 -20.42 15.17 -25.44
N LEU A 13 -21.13 14.37 -24.64
CA LEU A 13 -20.49 13.48 -23.65
C LEU A 13 -19.66 12.37 -24.31
N ARG A 14 -20.10 11.84 -25.47
CA ARG A 14 -19.32 10.87 -26.25
C ARG A 14 -18.02 11.45 -26.78
N LEU A 15 -18.09 12.67 -27.37
CA LEU A 15 -16.93 13.39 -27.88
C LEU A 15 -15.90 13.69 -26.74
N LEU A 16 -16.38 14.09 -25.56
CA LEU A 16 -15.50 14.33 -24.41
C LEU A 16 -14.81 13.05 -23.95
N LYS A 17 -15.53 11.92 -23.94
CA LYS A 17 -14.96 10.61 -23.60
C LYS A 17 -13.92 10.14 -24.63
N GLU A 18 -14.18 10.33 -25.91
CA GLU A 18 -13.23 10.03 -27.01
C GLU A 18 -12.00 10.95 -26.97
N ALA A 19 -12.16 12.19 -26.50
CA ALA A 19 -11.06 13.12 -26.25
C ALA A 19 -10.26 12.84 -24.95
N GLY A 20 -10.58 11.76 -24.22
CA GLY A 20 -9.85 11.34 -23.01
C GLY A 20 -10.24 12.11 -21.73
N VAL A 21 -11.36 12.85 -21.75
CA VAL A 21 -11.87 13.52 -20.56
C VAL A 21 -12.58 12.49 -19.67
N THR A 22 -12.00 12.19 -18.53
CA THR A 22 -12.53 11.19 -17.57
C THR A 22 -13.28 11.82 -16.40
N ASP A 23 -13.12 13.14 -16.16
CA ASP A 23 -13.72 13.84 -15.03
C ASP A 23 -14.88 14.73 -15.46
N ASN A 24 -16.01 14.65 -14.74
CA ASN A 24 -17.12 15.60 -14.87
C ASN A 24 -16.83 16.85 -14.02
N LEU A 25 -16.84 18.01 -14.65
CA LEU A 25 -16.80 19.28 -13.93
C LEU A 25 -18.22 19.62 -13.46
N ASN A 26 -18.36 19.81 -12.15
CA ASN A 26 -19.59 20.34 -11.56
C ASN A 26 -19.62 21.87 -11.68
N GLU A 27 -20.82 22.46 -11.75
CA GLU A 27 -21.04 23.92 -11.81
C GLU A 27 -20.43 24.68 -10.61
N PHE A 28 -20.18 23.98 -9.50
CA PHE A 28 -19.56 24.54 -8.29
C PHE A 28 -18.26 23.81 -7.97
N PRO A 29 -17.24 24.52 -7.43
CA PRO A 29 -15.98 23.92 -7.01
C PRO A 29 -16.25 22.87 -5.93
N ILE A 30 -15.79 21.62 -6.13
CA ILE A 30 -15.86 20.58 -5.11
C ILE A 30 -14.69 20.78 -4.17
N ASN A 31 -14.98 20.99 -2.88
CA ASN A 31 -13.95 20.97 -1.85
C ASN A 31 -13.54 19.52 -1.58
N ARG A 32 -12.47 19.07 -2.22
CA ARG A 32 -11.94 17.70 -2.07
C ARG A 32 -11.32 17.41 -0.70
N PHE A 33 -11.14 18.43 0.15
CA PHE A 33 -10.70 18.26 1.54
C PHE A 33 -11.83 17.91 2.51
N ASN A 34 -13.10 18.12 2.10
CA ASN A 34 -14.30 17.84 2.89
C ASN A 34 -15.13 16.68 2.31
N ILE A 35 -14.50 15.66 1.71
CA ILE A 35 -15.20 14.44 1.32
C ILE A 35 -15.48 13.61 2.58
N LYS A 36 -16.42 14.09 3.38
CA LYS A 36 -17.27 13.27 4.24
C LYS A 36 -18.66 13.36 3.60
N GLU A 37 -19.17 12.18 3.20
CA GLU A 37 -20.52 11.94 2.67
C GLU A 37 -20.62 11.83 1.14
N SER A 38 -20.65 10.58 0.69
CA SER A 38 -21.74 9.92 -0.06
C SER A 38 -21.31 8.67 -0.82
N PHE A 39 -20.92 7.63 -0.09
CA PHE A 39 -21.07 6.26 -0.58
C PHE A 39 -21.77 5.47 0.52
N LYS A 40 -23.10 5.46 0.49
CA LYS A 40 -23.91 4.54 1.30
C LYS A 40 -23.81 3.16 0.68
N ASN A 41 -22.93 2.33 1.24
CA ASN A 41 -23.02 0.88 1.22
C ASN A 41 -23.03 0.43 2.69
N GLU A 42 -24.22 0.41 3.29
CA GLU A 42 -24.44 0.31 4.76
C GLU A 42 -24.14 -1.06 5.38
N ASP A 43 -23.77 -2.10 4.61
CA ASP A 43 -23.65 -3.47 5.17
C ASP A 43 -22.25 -4.09 5.11
N ILE A 44 -21.25 -3.44 4.47
CA ILE A 44 -19.86 -3.94 4.44
C ILE A 44 -18.93 -3.11 5.36
N GLU A 45 -19.29 -1.87 5.68
CA GLU A 45 -18.45 -0.92 6.43
C GLU A 45 -18.30 -1.24 7.93
N ASN A 46 -19.30 -1.84 8.56
CA ASN A 46 -19.24 -2.06 10.01
C ASN A 46 -18.25 -3.15 10.45
N ASN A 47 -17.93 -4.12 9.58
CA ASN A 47 -17.00 -5.19 9.91
C ASN A 47 -15.52 -4.81 9.63
N SER A 48 -15.26 -4.02 8.60
CA SER A 48 -13.90 -3.56 8.25
C SER A 48 -13.40 -2.46 9.20
N GLN A 49 -14.23 -1.52 9.60
CA GLN A 49 -13.84 -0.45 10.53
C GLN A 49 -13.53 -0.98 11.95
N THR A 50 -14.28 -1.93 12.44
CA THR A 50 -14.02 -2.55 13.76
C THR A 50 -12.78 -3.44 13.74
N MET A 51 -12.47 -4.09 12.62
CA MET A 51 -11.22 -4.86 12.45
C MET A 51 -10.00 -3.94 12.37
N ASN A 52 -10.10 -2.83 11.64
CA ASN A 52 -9.01 -1.85 11.55
C ASN A 52 -8.66 -1.23 12.90
N LEU A 53 -9.65 -0.83 13.70
CA LEU A 53 -9.44 -0.25 15.04
C LEU A 53 -8.73 -1.23 16.00
N LYS A 54 -9.11 -2.50 15.99
CA LYS A 54 -8.45 -3.53 16.82
C LYS A 54 -7.00 -3.77 16.37
N THR A 55 -6.77 -3.82 15.06
CA THR A 55 -5.44 -3.98 14.47
C THR A 55 -4.54 -2.79 14.83
N GLU A 56 -5.03 -1.57 14.70
CA GLU A 56 -4.28 -0.36 15.07
C GLU A 56 -3.92 -0.35 16.55
N GLN A 57 -4.86 -0.69 17.43
CA GLN A 57 -4.58 -0.78 18.88
C GLN A 57 -3.52 -1.83 19.22
N GLN A 58 -3.48 -2.94 18.50
CA GLN A 58 -2.45 -3.96 18.68
C GLN A 58 -1.10 -3.47 18.14
N LEU A 59 -1.09 -2.82 16.96
CA LEU A 59 0.11 -2.26 16.37
C LEU A 59 0.74 -1.15 17.23
N LEU A 60 -0.05 -0.36 17.95
CA LEU A 60 0.46 0.68 18.86
C LEU A 60 1.37 0.10 19.95
N LYS A 61 1.11 -1.12 20.41
CA LYS A 61 1.89 -1.79 21.49
C LYS A 61 3.23 -2.34 21.01
N ILE A 62 3.41 -2.55 19.72
CA ILE A 62 4.62 -3.13 19.13
C ILE A 62 5.73 -2.07 19.17
N GLN A 63 6.91 -2.42 19.63
CA GLN A 63 8.04 -1.50 19.76
C GLN A 63 9.27 -1.89 18.94
N ASP A 64 9.36 -3.13 18.49
CA ASP A 64 10.48 -3.61 17.72
C ASP A 64 10.06 -4.39 16.45
N LEU A 65 11.03 -4.60 15.53
CA LEU A 65 10.80 -5.30 14.27
C LEU A 65 10.49 -6.79 14.46
N LYS A 66 11.00 -7.42 15.50
CA LYS A 66 10.75 -8.85 15.76
C LYS A 66 9.31 -9.07 16.21
N GLU A 67 8.80 -8.18 17.07
CA GLU A 67 7.40 -8.19 17.47
C GLU A 67 6.48 -7.92 16.27
N LEU A 68 6.83 -6.96 15.42
CA LEU A 68 6.08 -6.66 14.20
C LEU A 68 6.06 -7.86 13.25
N GLN A 69 7.19 -8.52 13.05
CA GLN A 69 7.27 -9.72 12.21
C GLN A 69 6.39 -10.85 12.76
N ARG A 70 6.41 -11.09 14.07
CA ARG A 70 5.52 -12.08 14.73
C ARG A 70 4.05 -11.73 14.56
N PHE A 71 3.73 -10.43 14.67
CA PHE A 71 2.37 -9.94 14.46
C PHE A 71 1.91 -10.19 13.03
N ILE A 72 2.71 -9.81 12.02
CA ILE A 72 2.37 -9.99 10.61
C ILE A 72 2.24 -11.47 10.25
N ASN A 73 3.10 -12.35 10.77
CA ASN A 73 3.00 -13.79 10.57
C ASN A 73 1.67 -14.40 11.08
N ASN A 74 1.08 -13.80 12.11
CA ASN A 74 -0.19 -14.24 12.70
C ASN A 74 -1.40 -13.43 12.21
N PHE A 75 -1.17 -12.39 11.42
CA PHE A 75 -2.22 -11.50 10.97
C PHE A 75 -3.08 -12.15 9.88
N LYS A 76 -4.38 -12.24 10.13
CA LYS A 76 -5.38 -12.87 9.25
C LYS A 76 -6.39 -11.87 8.65
N GLY A 77 -6.11 -10.58 8.77
CA GLY A 77 -7.02 -9.53 8.32
C GLY A 77 -7.07 -9.35 6.79
N CYS A 78 -5.98 -9.68 6.09
CA CYS A 78 -5.92 -9.63 4.62
C CYS A 78 -6.08 -11.04 4.04
N ALA A 79 -6.98 -11.23 3.07
CA ALA A 79 -7.26 -12.55 2.49
C ALA A 79 -6.03 -13.19 1.79
N LEU A 80 -5.07 -12.37 1.35
CA LEU A 80 -3.87 -12.82 0.65
C LEU A 80 -3.00 -13.79 1.46
N TYR A 81 -3.08 -13.75 2.81
CA TYR A 81 -2.32 -14.70 3.64
C TYR A 81 -2.65 -16.17 3.38
N LYS A 82 -3.85 -16.46 2.84
CA LYS A 82 -4.31 -17.84 2.56
C LYS A 82 -3.66 -18.44 1.33
N GLU A 83 -3.22 -17.61 0.39
CA GLU A 83 -2.75 -18.01 -0.93
C GLU A 83 -1.23 -17.87 -1.08
N ALA A 84 -0.61 -17.06 -0.26
CA ALA A 84 0.84 -16.90 -0.22
C ALA A 84 1.52 -18.08 0.48
N ASN A 85 2.69 -18.48 -0.02
CA ASN A 85 3.51 -19.52 0.61
C ASN A 85 4.24 -19.00 1.84
N ASN A 86 4.78 -17.77 1.74
CA ASN A 86 5.54 -17.13 2.79
C ASN A 86 5.11 -15.69 3.02
N VAL A 87 5.37 -15.19 4.22
CA VAL A 87 5.36 -13.77 4.52
C VAL A 87 6.67 -13.17 4.05
N VAL A 88 6.61 -12.19 3.17
CA VAL A 88 7.77 -11.42 2.70
C VAL A 88 7.88 -10.17 3.57
N PHE A 89 8.69 -10.25 4.64
CA PHE A 89 8.75 -9.19 5.65
C PHE A 89 9.68 -8.05 5.22
N SER A 90 10.99 -8.32 5.16
CA SER A 90 11.99 -7.31 4.77
C SER A 90 13.33 -7.95 4.44
N ASP A 91 14.23 -7.15 3.85
CA ASP A 91 15.64 -7.49 3.60
C ASP A 91 16.52 -6.26 3.83
N GLY A 92 17.82 -6.47 3.99
CA GLY A 92 18.79 -5.41 4.19
C GLY A 92 18.93 -4.94 5.64
N ASN A 93 19.40 -3.72 5.83
CA ASN A 93 19.78 -3.18 7.13
C ASN A 93 18.68 -2.29 7.72
N PRO A 94 17.99 -2.70 8.80
CA PRO A 94 16.94 -1.90 9.43
C PRO A 94 17.42 -0.57 10.04
N ASN A 95 18.74 -0.41 10.25
CA ASN A 95 19.33 0.85 10.72
C ASN A 95 19.80 1.77 9.58
N SER A 96 19.49 1.42 8.34
CA SER A 96 19.82 2.22 7.17
C SER A 96 19.04 3.54 7.17
N LYS A 97 19.64 4.58 6.57
CA LYS A 97 18.96 5.88 6.33
C LYS A 97 18.01 5.85 5.13
N ILE A 98 18.06 4.79 4.33
CA ILE A 98 17.28 4.65 3.10
C ILE A 98 16.40 3.41 3.24
N MET A 99 15.10 3.60 3.10
CA MET A 99 14.15 2.51 3.00
C MET A 99 13.50 2.49 1.62
N LEU A 100 13.49 1.34 1.00
CA LEU A 100 12.84 1.10 -0.29
C LEU A 100 11.56 0.30 -0.04
N ILE A 101 10.44 0.80 -0.54
CA ILE A 101 9.14 0.18 -0.32
C ILE A 101 8.55 -0.18 -1.69
N GLY A 102 8.36 -1.48 -1.93
CA GLY A 102 7.63 -2.00 -3.07
C GLY A 102 6.13 -2.13 -2.80
N GLU A 103 5.38 -2.49 -3.81
CA GLU A 103 3.92 -2.67 -3.72
C GLU A 103 3.58 -4.02 -3.06
N ALA A 104 4.03 -5.12 -3.64
CA ALA A 104 3.74 -6.49 -3.19
C ALA A 104 4.80 -7.48 -3.72
N PRO A 105 4.95 -8.67 -3.10
CA PRO A 105 5.86 -9.69 -3.55
C PRO A 105 5.42 -10.33 -4.88
N GLY A 106 6.39 -10.72 -5.69
CA GLY A 106 6.21 -11.61 -6.82
C GLY A 106 6.38 -13.08 -6.44
N HIS A 107 6.49 -13.94 -7.46
CA HIS A 107 6.62 -15.40 -7.29
C HIS A 107 7.92 -15.80 -6.58
N ASP A 108 9.03 -15.22 -7.00
CA ASP A 108 10.34 -15.57 -6.45
C ASP A 108 10.46 -15.10 -5.00
N GLU A 109 9.92 -13.91 -4.71
CA GLU A 109 9.86 -13.35 -3.37
C GLU A 109 9.01 -14.20 -2.43
N ASP A 110 7.88 -14.73 -2.91
CA ASP A 110 6.99 -15.61 -2.15
C ASP A 110 7.66 -16.95 -1.81
N ILE A 111 8.53 -17.47 -2.69
CA ILE A 111 9.30 -18.69 -2.43
C ILE A 111 10.42 -18.43 -1.43
N GLU A 112 11.18 -17.35 -1.59
CA GLU A 112 12.36 -17.08 -0.76
C GLU A 112 12.01 -16.38 0.57
N GLY A 113 10.81 -15.79 0.68
CA GLY A 113 10.40 -15.01 1.85
C GLY A 113 11.11 -13.67 1.97
N LYS A 114 11.77 -13.18 0.90
CA LYS A 114 12.53 -11.92 0.88
C LYS A 114 12.04 -11.00 -0.24
N PRO A 115 11.99 -9.67 -0.01
CA PRO A 115 11.58 -8.72 -1.02
C PRO A 115 12.65 -8.55 -2.11
N PHE A 116 12.21 -8.29 -3.33
CA PHE A 116 13.06 -7.93 -4.46
C PHE A 116 14.18 -8.95 -4.78
N VAL A 117 13.86 -10.23 -4.86
CA VAL A 117 14.81 -11.31 -5.25
C VAL A 117 14.67 -11.72 -6.71
N GLY A 118 13.51 -11.48 -7.35
CA GLY A 118 13.23 -11.78 -8.74
C GLY A 118 13.90 -10.81 -9.72
N ARG A 119 13.36 -10.75 -10.94
CA ARG A 119 13.90 -9.89 -12.03
C ARG A 119 14.00 -8.42 -11.64
N SER A 120 12.96 -7.88 -11.00
CA SER A 120 12.94 -6.49 -10.52
C SER A 120 13.98 -6.24 -9.44
N GLY A 121 14.19 -7.22 -8.56
CA GLY A 121 15.22 -7.16 -7.52
C GLY A 121 16.63 -7.14 -8.10
N LYS A 122 16.92 -7.98 -9.10
CA LYS A 122 18.21 -7.95 -9.81
C LYS A 122 18.47 -6.62 -10.52
N LEU A 123 17.41 -5.95 -11.00
CA LEU A 123 17.52 -4.60 -11.55
C LEU A 123 17.80 -3.59 -10.44
N LEU A 124 17.09 -3.69 -9.32
CA LEU A 124 17.31 -2.84 -8.15
C LEU A 124 18.76 -2.94 -7.66
N ASP A 125 19.33 -4.14 -7.57
CA ASP A 125 20.73 -4.34 -7.16
C ASP A 125 21.71 -3.62 -8.09
N LYS A 126 21.48 -3.66 -9.41
CA LYS A 126 22.28 -2.91 -10.38
C LYS A 126 22.14 -1.39 -10.22
N MET A 127 20.91 -0.90 -9.94
CA MET A 127 20.65 0.52 -9.71
C MET A 127 21.34 1.00 -8.43
N LEU A 128 21.27 0.23 -7.36
CA LEU A 128 21.98 0.52 -6.11
C LEU A 128 23.49 0.55 -6.31
N SER A 129 24.04 -0.45 -7.01
CA SER A 129 25.46 -0.50 -7.33
C SER A 129 25.94 0.72 -8.12
N ALA A 130 25.12 1.26 -9.04
CA ALA A 130 25.46 2.44 -9.82
C ALA A 130 25.66 3.72 -8.98
N ILE A 131 25.09 3.74 -7.77
CA ILE A 131 25.23 4.86 -6.81
C ILE A 131 26.05 4.46 -5.57
N ASN A 132 26.87 3.41 -5.67
CA ASN A 132 27.72 2.87 -4.60
C ASN A 132 26.96 2.43 -3.35
N LEU A 133 25.72 1.96 -3.54
CA LEU A 133 24.91 1.29 -2.51
C LEU A 133 24.79 -0.20 -2.82
N ASP A 134 24.43 -0.95 -1.79
CA ASP A 134 24.11 -2.37 -1.83
C ASP A 134 22.96 -2.66 -0.84
N ARG A 135 22.51 -3.91 -0.75
CA ARG A 135 21.43 -4.31 0.17
C ARG A 135 21.76 -4.10 1.64
N GLU A 136 23.02 -4.11 2.02
CA GLU A 136 23.44 -3.88 3.42
C GLU A 136 23.35 -2.40 3.82
N LYS A 137 23.30 -1.50 2.84
CA LYS A 137 23.20 -0.05 3.04
C LYS A 137 21.80 0.51 2.90
N VAL A 138 20.82 -0.33 2.56
CA VAL A 138 19.42 0.03 2.42
C VAL A 138 18.54 -0.94 3.22
N TYR A 139 17.31 -0.54 3.53
CA TYR A 139 16.30 -1.42 4.10
C TYR A 139 15.16 -1.57 3.10
N ILE A 140 14.70 -2.79 2.86
CA ILE A 140 13.77 -3.10 1.77
C ILE A 140 12.55 -3.80 2.35
N ALA A 141 11.35 -3.31 2.01
CA ALA A 141 10.08 -3.93 2.39
C ALA A 141 9.02 -3.73 1.29
N ASN A 142 7.83 -4.28 1.49
CA ASN A 142 6.67 -4.05 0.64
C ASN A 142 5.50 -3.49 1.46
N ILE A 143 4.55 -2.80 0.81
CA ILE A 143 3.29 -2.38 1.42
C ILE A 143 2.52 -3.62 1.86
N ILE A 144 2.42 -4.62 0.97
CA ILE A 144 1.73 -5.89 1.21
C ILE A 144 2.76 -6.98 1.42
N PRO A 145 2.73 -7.71 2.55
CA PRO A 145 3.70 -8.77 2.84
C PRO A 145 3.35 -10.13 2.23
N TRP A 146 2.25 -10.26 1.50
CA TRP A 146 1.80 -11.50 0.86
C TRP A 146 1.67 -11.33 -0.65
N ARG A 147 2.01 -12.36 -1.39
CA ARG A 147 1.90 -12.36 -2.84
C ARG A 147 0.44 -12.41 -3.29
N PRO A 148 -0.02 -11.48 -4.17
CA PRO A 148 -1.32 -11.61 -4.81
C PRO A 148 -1.36 -12.79 -5.80
N PRO A 149 -2.50 -13.49 -5.93
CA PRO A 149 -2.67 -14.59 -6.88
C PRO A 149 -2.27 -14.21 -8.30
N ALA A 150 -1.55 -15.11 -8.99
CA ALA A 150 -1.07 -14.90 -10.36
C ALA A 150 -0.29 -13.57 -10.58
N ASN A 151 0.31 -13.01 -9.55
CA ASN A 151 1.01 -11.71 -9.58
C ASN A 151 0.11 -10.56 -10.08
N ARG A 152 -1.20 -10.61 -9.83
CA ARG A 152 -2.09 -9.50 -10.14
C ARG A 152 -1.75 -8.27 -9.31
N LYS A 153 -2.19 -7.12 -9.74
CA LYS A 153 -2.14 -5.94 -8.88
C LYS A 153 -3.02 -6.13 -7.65
N PRO A 154 -2.55 -5.68 -6.48
CA PRO A 154 -3.39 -5.63 -5.28
C PRO A 154 -4.64 -4.77 -5.50
N THR A 155 -5.71 -5.10 -4.83
CA THR A 155 -6.91 -4.26 -4.78
C THR A 155 -6.73 -3.12 -3.77
N GLU A 156 -7.50 -2.05 -3.93
CA GLU A 156 -7.50 -0.92 -2.98
C GLU A 156 -7.76 -1.37 -1.55
N ASN A 157 -8.73 -2.26 -1.35
CA ASN A 157 -9.05 -2.82 -0.04
C ASN A 157 -7.88 -3.62 0.57
N GLU A 158 -7.14 -4.40 -0.24
CA GLU A 158 -5.94 -5.13 0.24
C GLU A 158 -4.83 -4.17 0.66
N ILE A 159 -4.65 -3.07 -0.07
CA ILE A 159 -3.71 -2.01 0.27
C ILE A 159 -4.14 -1.33 1.58
N GLU A 160 -5.40 -0.91 1.70
CA GLU A 160 -5.92 -0.25 2.90
C GLU A 160 -5.76 -1.10 4.17
N ILE A 161 -6.02 -2.40 4.08
CA ILE A 161 -5.83 -3.33 5.20
C ILE A 161 -4.35 -3.44 5.60
N CYS A 162 -3.42 -3.37 4.64
CA CYS A 162 -1.98 -3.54 4.88
C CYS A 162 -1.27 -2.23 5.21
N LEU A 163 -1.83 -1.06 4.88
CA LEU A 163 -1.23 0.25 5.16
C LEU A 163 -0.83 0.44 6.63
N PRO A 164 -1.64 0.09 7.64
CA PRO A 164 -1.22 0.21 9.04
C PRO A 164 0.03 -0.63 9.37
N LEU A 165 0.22 -1.77 8.69
CA LEU A 165 1.37 -2.65 8.88
C LEU A 165 2.66 -1.98 8.40
N ILE A 166 2.65 -1.42 7.18
CA ILE A 166 3.85 -0.73 6.65
C ILE A 166 4.13 0.58 7.38
N HIS A 167 3.12 1.34 7.79
CA HIS A 167 3.30 2.53 8.62
C HIS A 167 3.99 2.17 9.94
N LYS A 168 3.55 1.09 10.59
CA LYS A 168 4.21 0.61 11.80
C LYS A 168 5.63 0.13 11.51
N HIS A 169 5.86 -0.55 10.40
CA HIS A 169 7.17 -1.00 9.96
C HIS A 169 8.16 0.17 9.84
N ILE A 170 7.75 1.24 9.15
CA ILE A 170 8.52 2.48 9.04
C ILE A 170 8.79 3.05 10.45
N ALA A 171 7.74 3.18 11.28
CA ALA A 171 7.85 3.78 12.59
C ALA A 171 8.84 3.05 13.50
N VAL A 172 8.91 1.72 13.41
CA VAL A 172 9.79 0.89 14.26
C VAL A 172 11.22 0.83 13.71
N SER A 173 11.42 0.81 12.37
CA SER A 173 12.74 0.82 11.77
C SER A 173 13.46 2.17 11.90
N TYR A 174 12.71 3.27 11.97
CA TYR A 174 13.26 4.63 12.07
C TYR A 174 13.13 5.26 13.46
N THR A 175 13.02 4.48 14.52
CA THR A 175 12.97 5.01 15.91
C THR A 175 14.16 5.90 16.26
N HIS A 176 15.34 5.62 15.72
CA HIS A 176 16.55 6.41 15.94
C HIS A 176 16.51 7.79 15.30
N LEU A 177 15.68 8.04 14.27
CA LEU A 177 15.52 9.35 13.66
C LEU A 177 14.59 10.27 14.48
N ARG A 178 13.64 9.71 15.20
CA ARG A 178 12.72 10.49 16.06
C ARG A 178 13.41 11.16 17.25
N ALA A 179 14.51 10.61 17.72
CA ALA A 179 15.28 11.22 18.81
C ALA A 179 15.92 12.56 18.45
N HIS A 180 16.08 12.87 17.16
CA HIS A 180 16.65 14.14 16.70
C HIS A 180 15.59 15.23 16.42
N GLU A 181 14.32 14.86 16.23
CA GLU A 181 13.24 15.84 15.98
C GLU A 181 12.66 16.48 17.25
N THR A 182 12.98 15.95 18.43
CA THR A 182 12.42 16.43 19.71
C THR A 182 13.24 17.58 20.33
N LEU A 183 14.27 18.09 19.65
CA LEU A 183 15.14 19.16 20.13
C LEU A 183 14.97 20.49 19.35
N LEU A 184 13.90 20.64 18.62
CA LEU A 184 13.45 21.91 18.04
C LEU A 184 12.08 22.27 18.60
#